data_8519239e9715c5ca46c6c76eb2bf816a
#
_entry.id   8519239e9715c5ca46c6c76eb2bf816a
#
_cell.length_a   1.000
_cell.length_b   1.000
_cell.length_c   1.000
_cell.angle_alpha   90.00
_cell.angle_beta   90.00
_cell.angle_gamma   90.00
#
_symmetry.space_group_name_H-M   'P 1'
#
loop_
_entity.id
_entity.type
_entity.pdbx_description
1 polymer ?
#
loop_
_entity_poly.entity_id
_entity_poly.type
_entity_poly.pdbx_seq_one_letter_code
_entity_poly.pdbx_strand_id
1 'polypeptide(L)'
;MLEKPAVAGGTPVRNTKIFYGHQCLDEADYQAVLDVLKSDYLTCGPKIEELERKLCEITGARYAVAVSNGTAALHIACLAAGIGEGDEVITTPITFAASANCALYCGAKPVFADINDKTYNIDPESVRQHVTERTKAVVAVDYTGQSAQLDELLEICREHGLLLITDGAHSIGTKYKGQPTGSIADMTTFSFHPVKTVTAGEGGAVMTNDEALYQKLSLFRTHGITRNPALMSREPDGSWYYEQVDLGYNYRMTDIQAGLLISQLNKLELFKSRRREIVNKYNAAFSGIPQVIVQEEIPESDTTRHLYILRINPEKLCIDRKEFFEALGAENICCNVHYIPVYYFPYYQKLGYEKGLCPKAEKLYEEIISLPLYYGMSDRDVDDVITAVQKIAAYYAK
;
A
#
# COMPACT_ATOMS: atom_id res chain seq x y z
N MET A 1 32.08 -5.06 -28.18
CA MET A 1 32.22 -5.76 -26.89
C MET A 1 31.07 -5.30 -26.01
N LEU A 2 30.42 -6.21 -25.32
CA LEU A 2 29.38 -5.84 -24.33
C LEU A 2 30.04 -5.00 -23.22
N GLU A 3 29.36 -3.94 -22.80
CA GLU A 3 29.86 -3.09 -21.73
C GLU A 3 29.82 -3.86 -20.40
N LYS A 4 30.94 -3.89 -19.67
CA LYS A 4 31.04 -4.64 -18.41
C LYS A 4 30.28 -3.91 -17.30
N PRO A 5 29.43 -4.60 -16.54
CA PRO A 5 28.88 -4.04 -15.29
C PRO A 5 29.96 -3.68 -14.29
N ALA A 6 29.69 -2.69 -13.43
CA ALA A 6 30.62 -2.24 -12.41
C ALA A 6 31.04 -3.39 -11.45
N VAL A 7 30.12 -4.30 -11.11
CA VAL A 7 30.42 -5.50 -10.31
C VAL A 7 31.43 -6.43 -10.98
N ALA A 8 31.52 -6.41 -12.32
CA ALA A 8 32.48 -7.18 -13.12
C ALA A 8 33.76 -6.37 -13.48
N GLY A 9 33.97 -5.22 -12.87
CA GLY A 9 35.13 -4.34 -13.08
C GLY A 9 34.93 -3.31 -14.19
N GLY A 10 33.70 -3.04 -14.62
CA GLY A 10 33.36 -1.93 -15.50
C GLY A 10 33.17 -0.60 -14.77
N THR A 11 32.80 0.45 -15.51
CA THR A 11 32.48 1.76 -14.93
C THR A 11 31.00 1.81 -14.57
N PRO A 12 30.60 2.28 -13.36
CA PRO A 12 29.20 2.46 -13.02
C PRO A 12 28.51 3.47 -13.94
N VAL A 13 27.23 3.30 -14.21
CA VAL A 13 26.43 4.22 -15.03
C VAL A 13 26.33 5.62 -14.43
N ARG A 14 26.53 5.72 -13.12
CA ARG A 14 26.50 7.00 -12.37
C ARG A 14 27.44 6.99 -11.18
N ASN A 15 27.84 8.18 -10.72
CA ASN A 15 28.77 8.35 -9.61
C ASN A 15 28.06 8.58 -8.26
N THR A 16 26.76 8.85 -8.25
CA THR A 16 25.94 9.10 -7.05
C THR A 16 24.82 8.08 -6.96
N LYS A 17 24.43 7.71 -5.74
CA LYS A 17 23.35 6.77 -5.51
C LYS A 17 21.99 7.38 -5.84
N ILE A 18 21.12 6.59 -6.46
CA ILE A 18 19.67 6.83 -6.58
C ILE A 18 18.94 5.77 -5.77
N PHE A 19 18.03 6.20 -4.90
CA PHE A 19 17.28 5.31 -4.03
C PHE A 19 15.95 4.91 -4.68
N TYR A 20 15.35 3.78 -4.27
CA TYR A 20 14.11 3.27 -4.84
C TYR A 20 12.90 4.19 -4.62
N GLY A 21 12.91 5.02 -3.58
CA GLY A 21 11.85 5.96 -3.26
C GLY A 21 12.34 7.15 -2.46
N HIS A 22 11.70 8.29 -2.66
CA HIS A 22 11.98 9.54 -1.95
C HIS A 22 10.73 10.41 -1.95
N GLN A 23 10.42 11.03 -0.80
CA GLN A 23 9.37 12.05 -0.70
C GLN A 23 9.75 13.32 -1.46
N CYS A 24 8.76 14.08 -1.90
CA CYS A 24 8.96 15.38 -2.51
C CYS A 24 8.18 16.43 -1.73
N LEU A 25 8.90 17.34 -1.10
CA LEU A 25 8.35 18.47 -0.33
C LEU A 25 8.78 19.78 -0.98
N ASP A 26 7.93 20.80 -0.90
CA ASP A 26 8.18 22.14 -1.38
C ASP A 26 7.73 23.21 -0.37
N GLU A 27 7.87 24.49 -0.74
CA GLU A 27 7.55 25.61 0.13
C GLU A 27 6.09 25.61 0.59
N ALA A 28 5.16 25.12 -0.25
CA ALA A 28 3.75 25.02 0.13
C ALA A 28 3.54 24.02 1.29
N ASP A 29 4.31 22.92 1.30
CA ASP A 29 4.27 21.93 2.38
C ASP A 29 4.84 22.52 3.69
N TYR A 30 5.97 23.23 3.59
CA TYR A 30 6.58 23.89 4.75
C TYR A 30 5.63 24.94 5.34
N GLN A 31 5.02 25.77 4.49
CA GLN A 31 4.08 26.77 4.93
C GLN A 31 2.83 26.16 5.57
N ALA A 32 2.27 25.08 5.00
CA ALA A 32 1.12 24.38 5.57
C ALA A 32 1.38 23.87 7.01
N VAL A 33 2.58 23.33 7.26
CA VAL A 33 2.99 22.91 8.60
C VAL A 33 3.18 24.10 9.54
N LEU A 34 3.84 25.17 9.06
CA LEU A 34 4.07 26.38 9.86
C LEU A 34 2.76 27.07 10.24
N ASP A 35 1.75 27.05 9.38
CA ASP A 35 0.43 27.64 9.67
C ASP A 35 -0.27 26.87 10.78
N VAL A 36 -0.17 25.55 10.81
CA VAL A 36 -0.69 24.73 11.92
C VAL A 36 0.06 25.03 13.21
N LEU A 37 1.40 25.10 13.16
CA LEU A 37 2.20 25.40 14.36
C LEU A 37 1.92 26.80 14.96
N LYS A 38 1.40 27.74 14.16
CA LYS A 38 0.98 29.07 14.61
C LYS A 38 -0.49 29.13 15.05
N SER A 39 -1.26 28.05 14.81
CA SER A 39 -2.68 27.99 15.20
C SER A 39 -2.86 27.55 16.65
N ASP A 40 -4.11 27.64 17.14
CA ASP A 40 -4.46 27.19 18.50
C ASP A 40 -4.54 25.65 18.64
N TYR A 41 -4.51 24.90 17.51
CA TYR A 41 -4.72 23.45 17.49
C TYR A 41 -3.56 22.72 16.86
N LEU A 42 -2.88 21.88 17.63
CA LEU A 42 -1.85 20.94 17.11
C LEU A 42 -2.39 19.53 16.93
N THR A 43 -3.52 19.22 17.57
CA THR A 43 -4.24 17.95 17.45
C THR A 43 -5.73 18.16 17.76
N CYS A 44 -6.59 17.29 17.23
CA CYS A 44 -8.04 17.35 17.41
C CYS A 44 -8.67 18.69 16.97
N GLY A 45 -8.04 19.38 16.04
CA GLY A 45 -8.48 20.65 15.50
C GLY A 45 -9.11 20.52 14.10
N PRO A 46 -9.35 21.64 13.43
CA PRO A 46 -10.11 21.70 12.19
C PRO A 46 -9.40 21.06 10.98
N LYS A 47 -8.07 20.87 11.03
CA LYS A 47 -7.33 20.27 9.91
C LYS A 47 -7.67 18.80 9.69
N ILE A 48 -8.10 18.10 10.73
CA ILE A 48 -8.55 16.71 10.60
C ILE A 48 -9.84 16.65 9.77
N GLU A 49 -10.84 17.47 10.08
CA GLU A 49 -12.10 17.52 9.33
C GLU A 49 -11.89 17.98 7.88
N GLU A 50 -11.01 18.97 7.66
CA GLU A 50 -10.61 19.45 6.34
C GLU A 50 -9.97 18.31 5.53
N LEU A 51 -9.05 17.54 6.13
CA LEU A 51 -8.41 16.40 5.51
C LEU A 51 -9.42 15.30 5.16
N GLU A 52 -10.29 14.91 6.10
CA GLU A 52 -11.28 13.85 5.90
C GLU A 52 -12.24 14.21 4.75
N ARG A 53 -12.70 15.46 4.68
CA ARG A 53 -13.50 15.95 3.56
C ARG A 53 -12.74 15.87 2.22
N LYS A 54 -11.47 16.32 2.20
CA LYS A 54 -10.64 16.26 1.00
C LYS A 54 -10.39 14.82 0.53
N LEU A 55 -10.19 13.89 1.46
CA LEU A 55 -10.06 12.47 1.14
C LEU A 55 -11.37 11.93 0.54
N CYS A 56 -12.54 12.30 1.07
CA CYS A 56 -13.83 11.95 0.47
C CYS A 56 -13.97 12.49 -0.96
N GLU A 57 -13.57 13.74 -1.21
CA GLU A 57 -13.60 14.36 -2.55
C GLU A 57 -12.72 13.60 -3.55
N ILE A 58 -11.51 13.19 -3.16
CA ILE A 58 -10.55 12.48 -4.02
C ILE A 58 -10.99 11.04 -4.27
N THR A 59 -11.49 10.37 -3.26
CA THR A 59 -11.78 8.93 -3.30
C THR A 59 -13.23 8.61 -3.68
N GLY A 60 -14.12 9.60 -3.65
CA GLY A 60 -15.55 9.39 -3.88
C GLY A 60 -16.29 8.65 -2.77
N ALA A 61 -15.63 8.35 -1.65
CA ALA A 61 -16.25 7.73 -0.49
C ALA A 61 -17.09 8.76 0.30
N ARG A 62 -18.14 8.28 0.98
CA ARG A 62 -19.00 9.14 1.79
C ARG A 62 -18.35 9.56 3.11
N TYR A 63 -17.50 8.71 3.67
CA TYR A 63 -16.86 8.89 4.98
C TYR A 63 -15.38 8.58 4.90
N ALA A 64 -14.60 9.37 5.65
CA ALA A 64 -13.18 9.17 5.88
C ALA A 64 -12.89 9.24 7.38
N VAL A 65 -11.97 8.42 7.86
CA VAL A 65 -11.47 8.46 9.23
C VAL A 65 -9.95 8.52 9.17
N ALA A 66 -9.38 9.70 9.43
CA ALA A 66 -7.93 9.91 9.47
C ALA A 66 -7.33 9.32 10.74
N VAL A 67 -6.22 8.59 10.61
CA VAL A 67 -5.53 7.90 11.70
C VAL A 67 -4.01 8.11 11.64
N SER A 68 -3.32 7.72 12.71
CA SER A 68 -1.89 7.97 12.90
C SER A 68 -0.97 7.29 11.86
N ASN A 69 -1.36 6.18 11.24
CA ASN A 69 -0.61 5.47 10.20
C ASN A 69 -1.46 4.41 9.51
N GLY A 70 -0.96 3.80 8.43
CA GLY A 70 -1.68 2.77 7.67
C GLY A 70 -1.93 1.47 8.47
N THR A 71 -1.05 1.10 9.39
CA THR A 71 -1.25 -0.06 10.27
C THR A 71 -2.43 0.15 11.21
N ALA A 72 -2.55 1.35 11.79
CA ALA A 72 -3.71 1.74 12.59
C ALA A 72 -5.00 1.72 11.77
N ALA A 73 -4.95 2.16 10.50
CA ALA A 73 -6.09 2.09 9.57
C ALA A 73 -6.57 0.64 9.37
N LEU A 74 -5.67 -0.27 9.03
CA LEU A 74 -5.98 -1.69 8.85
C LEU A 74 -6.52 -2.33 10.13
N HIS A 75 -5.93 -2.02 11.30
CA HIS A 75 -6.37 -2.58 12.57
C HIS A 75 -7.81 -2.16 12.91
N ILE A 76 -8.11 -0.85 12.86
CA ILE A 76 -9.47 -0.40 13.18
C ILE A 76 -10.50 -0.82 12.12
N ALA A 77 -10.09 -1.03 10.85
CA ALA A 77 -10.95 -1.59 9.82
C ALA A 77 -11.36 -3.03 10.18
N CYS A 78 -10.41 -3.87 10.63
CA CYS A 78 -10.70 -5.21 11.11
C CYS A 78 -11.63 -5.20 12.34
N LEU A 79 -11.37 -4.33 13.32
CA LEU A 79 -12.24 -4.17 14.50
C LEU A 79 -13.65 -3.71 14.10
N ALA A 80 -13.78 -2.73 13.21
CA ALA A 80 -15.07 -2.25 12.73
C ALA A 80 -15.86 -3.33 11.96
N ALA A 81 -15.14 -4.22 11.25
CA ALA A 81 -15.70 -5.41 10.61
C ALA A 81 -16.16 -6.48 11.61
N GLY A 82 -15.89 -6.31 12.92
CA GLY A 82 -16.25 -7.27 13.96
C GLY A 82 -15.37 -8.52 13.98
N ILE A 83 -14.17 -8.44 13.43
CA ILE A 83 -13.20 -9.53 13.42
C ILE A 83 -12.65 -9.75 14.83
N GLY A 84 -12.58 -11.00 15.27
CA GLY A 84 -12.15 -11.39 16.61
C GLY A 84 -11.55 -12.79 16.69
N GLU A 85 -11.42 -13.30 17.92
CA GLU A 85 -10.87 -14.62 18.20
C GLU A 85 -11.68 -15.73 17.52
N GLY A 86 -10.99 -16.65 16.84
CA GLY A 86 -11.59 -17.77 16.12
C GLY A 86 -11.96 -17.46 14.66
N ASP A 87 -11.98 -16.19 14.27
CA ASP A 87 -12.24 -15.76 12.88
C ASP A 87 -11.01 -15.96 11.98
N GLU A 88 -11.26 -15.97 10.67
CA GLU A 88 -10.24 -16.01 9.64
C GLU A 88 -10.36 -14.80 8.71
N VAL A 89 -9.20 -14.24 8.32
CA VAL A 89 -9.10 -13.14 7.34
C VAL A 89 -8.22 -13.59 6.19
N ILE A 90 -8.76 -13.61 4.98
CA ILE A 90 -8.00 -13.97 3.78
C ILE A 90 -7.21 -12.75 3.29
N THR A 91 -5.91 -12.95 3.00
CA THR A 91 -5.06 -11.90 2.42
C THR A 91 -3.98 -12.49 1.52
N THR A 92 -3.21 -11.63 0.85
CA THR A 92 -2.08 -12.03 0.01
C THR A 92 -0.78 -12.17 0.82
N PRO A 93 0.14 -13.07 0.46
CA PRO A 93 1.46 -13.13 1.08
C PRO A 93 2.43 -12.05 0.57
N ILE A 94 2.22 -11.49 -0.65
CA ILE A 94 3.07 -10.44 -1.22
C ILE A 94 2.53 -9.07 -0.81
N THR A 95 2.88 -8.70 0.41
CA THR A 95 2.47 -7.43 1.01
C THR A 95 3.38 -7.06 2.17
N PHE A 96 3.25 -5.82 2.66
CA PHE A 96 3.83 -5.46 3.94
C PHE A 96 3.11 -6.21 5.08
N ALA A 97 3.83 -6.60 6.12
CA ALA A 97 3.29 -7.44 7.20
C ALA A 97 2.00 -6.89 7.84
N ALA A 98 1.74 -5.58 7.78
CA ALA A 98 0.57 -4.96 8.38
C ALA A 98 -0.76 -5.50 7.83
N SER A 99 -0.82 -5.85 6.52
CA SER A 99 -2.03 -6.39 5.88
C SER A 99 -2.44 -7.76 6.41
N ALA A 100 -1.51 -8.53 6.97
CA ALA A 100 -1.80 -9.80 7.64
C ALA A 100 -1.84 -9.64 9.17
N ASN A 101 -0.99 -8.76 9.73
CA ASN A 101 -0.96 -8.50 11.17
C ASN A 101 -2.27 -7.91 11.69
N CYS A 102 -3.04 -7.19 10.86
CA CYS A 102 -4.33 -6.62 11.30
C CYS A 102 -5.31 -7.68 11.79
N ALA A 103 -5.31 -8.88 11.20
CA ALA A 103 -6.07 -10.03 11.70
C ALA A 103 -5.54 -10.49 13.07
N LEU A 104 -4.22 -10.65 13.20
CA LEU A 104 -3.58 -11.08 14.45
C LEU A 104 -3.81 -10.10 15.60
N TYR A 105 -3.83 -8.79 15.32
CA TYR A 105 -4.14 -7.77 16.34
C TYR A 105 -5.56 -7.92 16.92
N CYS A 106 -6.49 -8.47 16.12
CA CYS A 106 -7.86 -8.76 16.54
C CYS A 106 -8.02 -10.18 17.14
N GLY A 107 -6.95 -10.97 17.25
CA GLY A 107 -7.01 -12.37 17.68
C GLY A 107 -7.46 -13.36 16.60
N ALA A 108 -7.68 -12.89 15.38
CA ALA A 108 -8.05 -13.72 14.23
C ALA A 108 -6.83 -14.32 13.53
N LYS A 109 -7.09 -15.30 12.66
CA LYS A 109 -6.06 -16.02 11.91
C LYS A 109 -5.98 -15.49 10.47
N PRO A 110 -4.83 -14.96 9.99
CA PRO A 110 -4.64 -14.68 8.57
C PRO A 110 -4.57 -15.99 7.76
N VAL A 111 -5.26 -16.01 6.63
CA VAL A 111 -5.24 -17.10 5.64
C VAL A 111 -4.66 -16.52 4.35
N PHE A 112 -3.63 -17.17 3.81
CA PHE A 112 -2.95 -16.64 2.63
C PHE A 112 -3.53 -17.27 1.36
N ALA A 113 -4.09 -16.44 0.48
CA ALA A 113 -4.46 -16.79 -0.88
C ALA A 113 -3.34 -16.38 -1.85
N ASP A 114 -3.06 -17.22 -2.85
CA ASP A 114 -2.00 -16.98 -3.82
C ASP A 114 -2.33 -15.81 -4.75
N ILE A 115 -1.37 -15.37 -5.52
CA ILE A 115 -1.45 -14.24 -6.43
C ILE A 115 -1.75 -14.68 -7.87
N ASN A 116 -2.22 -13.73 -8.67
CA ASN A 116 -2.15 -13.82 -10.12
C ASN A 116 -0.69 -13.55 -10.55
N ASP A 117 -0.10 -14.46 -11.31
CA ASP A 117 1.33 -14.46 -11.70
C ASP A 117 1.71 -13.37 -12.72
N LYS A 118 0.72 -12.65 -13.26
CA LYS A 118 0.90 -11.55 -14.22
C LYS A 118 0.72 -10.18 -13.58
N THR A 119 -0.35 -10.00 -12.82
CA THR A 119 -0.68 -8.72 -12.16
C THR A 119 -0.07 -8.60 -10.78
N TYR A 120 0.31 -9.73 -10.17
CA TYR A 120 0.86 -9.89 -8.82
C TYR A 120 -0.11 -9.52 -7.67
N ASN A 121 -1.33 -9.12 -7.98
CA ASN A 121 -2.40 -8.95 -7.03
C ASN A 121 -2.97 -10.30 -6.59
N ILE A 122 -3.70 -10.31 -5.46
CA ILE A 122 -4.38 -11.51 -4.97
C ILE A 122 -5.28 -12.12 -6.07
N ASP A 123 -5.23 -13.43 -6.23
CA ASP A 123 -6.02 -14.16 -7.22
C ASP A 123 -7.43 -14.46 -6.65
N PRO A 124 -8.52 -13.92 -7.24
CA PRO A 124 -9.87 -14.17 -6.77
C PRO A 124 -10.23 -15.67 -6.69
N GLU A 125 -9.75 -16.48 -7.63
CA GLU A 125 -9.98 -17.92 -7.59
C GLU A 125 -9.29 -18.57 -6.39
N SER A 126 -8.07 -18.13 -6.06
CA SER A 126 -7.41 -18.57 -4.84
C SER A 126 -8.15 -18.11 -3.57
N VAL A 127 -8.72 -16.90 -3.57
CA VAL A 127 -9.58 -16.44 -2.46
C VAL A 127 -10.77 -17.38 -2.29
N ARG A 128 -11.51 -17.70 -3.36
CA ARG A 128 -12.68 -18.59 -3.35
C ARG A 128 -12.37 -19.96 -2.73
N GLN A 129 -11.21 -20.52 -3.07
CA GLN A 129 -10.75 -21.82 -2.55
C GLN A 129 -10.41 -21.81 -1.05
N HIS A 130 -10.13 -20.65 -0.47
CA HIS A 130 -9.73 -20.52 0.93
C HIS A 130 -10.85 -20.04 1.87
N VAL A 131 -12.06 -19.75 1.33
CA VAL A 131 -13.21 -19.37 2.16
C VAL A 131 -13.66 -20.56 3.01
N THR A 132 -13.84 -20.32 4.31
CA THR A 132 -14.38 -21.27 5.29
C THR A 132 -15.53 -20.63 6.06
N GLU A 133 -16.21 -21.39 6.92
CA GLU A 133 -17.26 -20.88 7.81
C GLU A 133 -16.74 -19.84 8.83
N ARG A 134 -15.42 -19.81 9.07
CA ARG A 134 -14.77 -18.84 9.97
C ARG A 134 -14.30 -17.59 9.26
N THR A 135 -14.29 -17.58 7.94
CA THR A 135 -13.87 -16.40 7.18
C THR A 135 -14.83 -15.23 7.42
N LYS A 136 -14.32 -14.05 7.76
CA LYS A 136 -15.09 -12.82 8.00
C LYS A 136 -14.82 -11.72 6.99
N ALA A 137 -13.59 -11.66 6.50
CA ALA A 137 -13.20 -10.62 5.56
C ALA A 137 -12.10 -11.10 4.61
N VAL A 138 -12.00 -10.40 3.49
CA VAL A 138 -10.87 -10.43 2.57
C VAL A 138 -10.15 -9.09 2.69
N VAL A 139 -8.82 -9.12 2.96
CA VAL A 139 -7.94 -7.94 2.87
C VAL A 139 -7.16 -8.04 1.57
N ALA A 140 -7.66 -7.39 0.53
CA ALA A 140 -7.00 -7.32 -0.78
C ALA A 140 -6.05 -6.13 -0.84
N VAL A 141 -4.82 -6.34 -1.35
CA VAL A 141 -3.82 -5.30 -1.47
C VAL A 141 -3.78 -4.78 -2.90
N ASP A 142 -3.85 -3.47 -3.09
CA ASP A 142 -3.65 -2.82 -4.38
C ASP A 142 -2.13 -2.73 -4.68
N TYR A 143 -1.54 -3.88 -4.97
CA TYR A 143 -0.09 -4.01 -5.09
C TYR A 143 0.46 -3.14 -6.23
N THR A 144 1.60 -2.47 -5.98
CA THR A 144 2.25 -1.47 -6.86
C THR A 144 1.44 -0.21 -7.15
N GLY A 145 0.24 -0.09 -6.59
CA GLY A 145 -0.74 0.96 -6.90
C GLY A 145 -1.77 0.54 -7.94
N GLN A 146 -1.68 -0.68 -8.47
CA GLN A 146 -2.69 -1.27 -9.32
C GLN A 146 -3.81 -1.87 -8.48
N SER A 147 -5.06 -1.53 -8.81
CA SER A 147 -6.23 -2.13 -8.15
C SER A 147 -6.23 -3.66 -8.26
N ALA A 148 -6.64 -4.34 -7.22
CA ALA A 148 -7.05 -5.74 -7.32
C ALA A 148 -8.28 -5.88 -8.24
N GLN A 149 -8.64 -7.12 -8.60
CA GLN A 149 -9.86 -7.43 -9.38
C GLN A 149 -11.10 -7.31 -8.47
N LEU A 150 -11.54 -6.06 -8.26
CA LEU A 150 -12.53 -5.74 -7.23
C LEU A 150 -13.90 -6.35 -7.50
N ASP A 151 -14.33 -6.47 -8.76
CA ASP A 151 -15.66 -7.03 -9.09
C ASP A 151 -15.76 -8.49 -8.65
N GLU A 152 -14.75 -9.30 -8.99
CA GLU A 152 -14.70 -10.72 -8.66
C GLU A 152 -14.56 -10.93 -7.15
N LEU A 153 -13.76 -10.10 -6.48
CA LEU A 153 -13.62 -10.14 -5.02
C LEU A 153 -14.92 -9.75 -4.30
N LEU A 154 -15.62 -8.72 -4.79
CA LEU A 154 -16.94 -8.32 -4.26
C LEU A 154 -18.00 -9.38 -4.48
N GLU A 155 -17.97 -10.08 -5.62
CA GLU A 155 -18.86 -11.21 -5.88
C GLU A 155 -18.67 -12.32 -4.84
N ILE A 156 -17.41 -12.75 -4.62
CA ILE A 156 -17.05 -13.75 -3.60
C ILE A 156 -17.50 -13.29 -2.21
N CYS A 157 -17.22 -12.04 -1.85
CA CYS A 157 -17.62 -11.51 -0.56
C CYS A 157 -19.15 -11.52 -0.36
N ARG A 158 -19.93 -11.13 -1.39
CA ARG A 158 -21.41 -11.18 -1.32
C ARG A 158 -21.94 -12.60 -1.22
N GLU A 159 -21.39 -13.54 -1.98
CA GLU A 159 -21.81 -14.96 -1.95
C GLU A 159 -21.65 -15.57 -0.57
N HIS A 160 -20.64 -15.18 0.17
CA HIS A 160 -20.27 -15.75 1.47
C HIS A 160 -20.58 -14.85 2.67
N GLY A 161 -21.16 -13.67 2.46
CA GLY A 161 -21.45 -12.71 3.55
C GLY A 161 -20.20 -12.14 4.22
N LEU A 162 -19.11 -11.95 3.45
CA LEU A 162 -17.85 -11.42 3.90
C LEU A 162 -17.75 -9.92 3.63
N LEU A 163 -16.87 -9.21 4.36
CA LEU A 163 -16.50 -7.83 4.05
C LEU A 163 -15.22 -7.80 3.21
N LEU A 164 -15.19 -6.91 2.20
CA LEU A 164 -13.99 -6.60 1.44
C LEU A 164 -13.31 -5.37 2.04
N ILE A 165 -12.08 -5.53 2.53
CA ILE A 165 -11.19 -4.45 2.95
C ILE A 165 -10.08 -4.34 1.93
N THR A 166 -9.91 -3.17 1.32
CA THR A 166 -8.78 -2.94 0.41
C THR A 166 -7.65 -2.25 1.17
N ASP A 167 -6.47 -2.87 1.18
CA ASP A 167 -5.24 -2.20 1.56
C ASP A 167 -4.74 -1.37 0.37
N GLY A 168 -5.17 -0.12 0.34
CA GLY A 168 -4.82 0.88 -0.66
C GLY A 168 -3.56 1.67 -0.33
N ALA A 169 -2.67 1.17 0.55
CA ALA A 169 -1.45 1.88 0.92
C ALA A 169 -0.57 2.29 -0.27
N HIS A 170 -0.78 1.71 -1.45
CA HIS A 170 -0.11 2.05 -2.69
C HIS A 170 -1.00 2.78 -3.71
N SER A 171 -2.32 2.90 -3.49
CA SER A 171 -3.28 3.19 -4.56
C SER A 171 -4.06 4.50 -4.43
N ILE A 172 -3.66 5.43 -3.53
CA ILE A 172 -4.31 6.75 -3.50
C ILE A 172 -4.26 7.41 -4.89
N GLY A 173 -5.41 7.77 -5.45
CA GLY A 173 -5.55 8.30 -6.80
C GLY A 173 -5.72 7.26 -7.92
N THR A 174 -5.71 5.95 -7.59
CA THR A 174 -6.03 4.86 -8.53
C THR A 174 -7.54 4.81 -8.79
N LYS A 175 -7.90 4.46 -10.03
CA LYS A 175 -9.29 4.19 -10.42
C LYS A 175 -9.40 2.77 -10.98
N TYR A 176 -10.52 2.12 -10.66
CA TYR A 176 -10.93 0.84 -11.23
C TYR A 176 -12.22 1.07 -12.01
N LYS A 177 -12.23 0.74 -13.33
CA LYS A 177 -13.36 1.01 -14.23
C LYS A 177 -13.84 2.48 -14.17
N GLY A 178 -12.90 3.41 -14.02
CA GLY A 178 -13.17 4.84 -13.92
C GLY A 178 -13.62 5.35 -12.56
N GLN A 179 -13.91 4.47 -11.59
CA GLN A 179 -14.29 4.81 -10.23
C GLN A 179 -13.06 4.80 -9.31
N PRO A 180 -12.86 5.81 -8.43
CA PRO A 180 -11.76 5.79 -7.46
C PRO A 180 -11.84 4.57 -6.53
N THR A 181 -10.71 3.87 -6.31
CA THR A 181 -10.69 2.62 -5.53
C THR A 181 -11.15 2.78 -4.10
N GLY A 182 -10.97 3.96 -3.50
CA GLY A 182 -11.38 4.24 -2.13
C GLY A 182 -12.89 4.21 -1.85
N SER A 183 -13.75 4.09 -2.88
CA SER A 183 -15.21 4.09 -2.76
C SER A 183 -15.87 2.77 -3.19
N ILE A 184 -15.09 1.72 -3.51
CA ILE A 184 -15.63 0.49 -4.12
C ILE A 184 -15.83 -0.62 -3.09
N ALA A 185 -14.80 -0.92 -2.29
CA ALA A 185 -14.86 -1.91 -1.22
C ALA A 185 -15.71 -1.43 -0.04
N ASP A 186 -16.05 -2.31 0.90
CA ASP A 186 -16.73 -1.94 2.15
C ASP A 186 -15.88 -0.95 2.96
N MET A 187 -14.56 -1.20 3.01
CA MET A 187 -13.57 -0.27 3.54
C MET A 187 -12.31 -0.27 2.69
N THR A 188 -11.71 0.91 2.52
CA THR A 188 -10.37 1.05 1.89
C THR A 188 -9.45 1.79 2.85
N THR A 189 -8.28 1.23 3.11
CA THR A 189 -7.27 1.86 3.97
C THR A 189 -6.17 2.50 3.13
N PHE A 190 -5.65 3.65 3.56
CA PHE A 190 -4.52 4.33 2.95
C PHE A 190 -3.39 4.55 3.94
N SER A 191 -2.17 4.66 3.42
CA SER A 191 -0.96 4.99 4.16
C SER A 191 -0.31 6.25 3.58
N PHE A 192 0.16 7.13 4.46
CA PHE A 192 0.85 8.37 4.11
C PHE A 192 2.27 8.42 4.69
N HIS A 193 2.92 7.24 4.77
CA HIS A 193 4.35 7.11 5.10
C HIS A 193 5.23 7.82 4.05
N PRO A 194 6.46 8.29 4.37
CA PRO A 194 7.31 9.09 3.47
C PRO A 194 7.54 8.52 2.07
N VAL A 195 7.63 7.20 1.93
CA VAL A 195 7.85 6.56 0.62
C VAL A 195 6.60 6.48 -0.25
N LYS A 196 5.41 6.79 0.30
CA LYS A 196 4.13 6.72 -0.45
C LYS A 196 4.01 7.85 -1.47
N THR A 197 3.00 7.79 -2.33
CA THR A 197 2.77 8.78 -3.39
C THR A 197 2.62 10.19 -2.84
N VAL A 198 1.93 10.33 -1.70
CA VAL A 198 1.80 11.54 -0.89
C VAL A 198 2.09 11.21 0.57
N THR A 199 2.60 12.16 1.34
CA THR A 199 3.05 11.89 2.71
C THR A 199 2.54 12.87 3.75
N ALA A 200 2.40 12.36 4.98
CA ALA A 200 2.20 13.14 6.21
C ALA A 200 3.37 12.96 7.21
N GLY A 201 4.52 12.35 6.76
CA GLY A 201 5.52 11.79 7.65
C GLY A 201 5.05 10.43 8.18
N GLU A 202 4.08 10.39 9.02
CA GLU A 202 3.24 9.23 9.35
C GLU A 202 1.78 9.63 9.23
N GLY A 203 0.94 8.73 8.74
CA GLY A 203 -0.48 8.95 8.56
C GLY A 203 -1.17 7.78 7.88
N GLY A 204 -2.47 7.70 8.07
CA GLY A 204 -3.35 6.75 7.41
C GLY A 204 -4.77 7.26 7.37
N ALA A 205 -5.63 6.57 6.64
CA ALA A 205 -7.06 6.81 6.65
C ALA A 205 -7.83 5.54 6.31
N VAL A 206 -9.07 5.46 6.79
CA VAL A 206 -10.04 4.45 6.35
C VAL A 206 -11.19 5.17 5.66
N MET A 207 -11.52 4.71 4.47
CA MET A 207 -12.64 5.18 3.66
C MET A 207 -13.77 4.17 3.73
N THR A 208 -15.02 4.62 3.79
CA THR A 208 -16.20 3.75 3.70
C THR A 208 -17.42 4.52 3.19
N ASN A 209 -18.40 3.78 2.65
CA ASN A 209 -19.71 4.32 2.31
C ASN A 209 -20.80 3.95 3.34
N ASP A 210 -20.45 3.09 4.31
CA ASP A 210 -21.34 2.60 5.35
C ASP A 210 -21.23 3.46 6.62
N GLU A 211 -22.33 4.02 7.06
CA GLU A 211 -22.40 4.88 8.25
C GLU A 211 -22.12 4.12 9.54
N ALA A 212 -22.56 2.87 9.65
CA ALA A 212 -22.34 2.06 10.85
C ALA A 212 -20.84 1.69 10.99
N LEU A 213 -20.16 1.38 9.90
CA LEU A 213 -18.71 1.19 9.89
C LEU A 213 -17.98 2.49 10.25
N TYR A 214 -18.40 3.64 9.68
CA TYR A 214 -17.82 4.94 10.02
C TYR A 214 -17.90 5.27 11.51
N GLN A 215 -19.05 5.01 12.14
CA GLN A 215 -19.25 5.24 13.58
C GLN A 215 -18.30 4.36 14.41
N LYS A 216 -18.17 3.06 14.08
CA LYS A 216 -17.24 2.16 14.75
C LYS A 216 -15.78 2.60 14.57
N LEU A 217 -15.38 2.93 13.35
CA LEU A 217 -14.03 3.43 13.03
C LEU A 217 -13.68 4.66 13.87
N SER A 218 -14.61 5.61 13.99
CA SER A 218 -14.45 6.83 14.79
C SER A 218 -14.28 6.54 16.28
N LEU A 219 -15.05 5.57 16.82
CA LEU A 219 -14.91 5.11 18.20
C LEU A 219 -13.55 4.44 18.44
N PHE A 220 -13.15 3.49 17.60
CA PHE A 220 -11.88 2.75 17.75
C PHE A 220 -10.66 3.66 17.61
N ARG A 221 -10.72 4.69 16.75
CA ARG A 221 -9.68 5.71 16.64
C ARG A 221 -9.45 6.48 17.94
N THR A 222 -10.50 6.64 18.78
CA THR A 222 -10.51 7.56 19.94
C THR A 222 -10.98 6.86 21.20
N HIS A 223 -10.21 5.88 21.70
CA HIS A 223 -10.39 5.17 22.97
C HIS A 223 -11.75 4.48 23.16
N GLY A 224 -12.59 4.33 22.14
CA GLY A 224 -13.97 3.86 22.29
C GLY A 224 -14.87 4.84 23.03
N ILE A 225 -14.47 6.11 23.09
CA ILE A 225 -15.19 7.17 23.82
C ILE A 225 -16.18 7.87 22.90
N THR A 226 -17.40 8.08 23.40
CA THR A 226 -18.43 8.87 22.72
C THR A 226 -18.93 10.03 23.57
N ARG A 227 -19.31 11.11 22.89
CA ARG A 227 -20.12 12.22 23.44
C ARG A 227 -21.49 12.31 22.78
N ASN A 228 -21.79 11.39 21.85
CA ASN A 228 -23.09 11.30 21.19
C ASN A 228 -24.14 10.70 22.15
N PRO A 229 -25.17 11.46 22.60
CA PRO A 229 -26.18 10.95 23.51
C PRO A 229 -26.91 9.68 23.02
N ALA A 230 -27.04 9.51 21.69
CA ALA A 230 -27.68 8.33 21.09
C ALA A 230 -26.87 7.03 21.30
N LEU A 231 -25.59 7.12 21.64
CA LEU A 231 -24.70 5.98 21.90
C LEU A 231 -24.39 5.81 23.40
N MET A 232 -24.89 6.70 24.25
CA MET A 232 -24.66 6.65 25.71
C MET A 232 -25.64 5.71 26.40
N SER A 233 -25.22 5.11 27.49
CA SER A 233 -26.04 4.21 28.31
C SER A 233 -27.02 4.95 29.24
N ARG A 234 -26.78 6.24 29.49
CA ARG A 234 -27.61 7.13 30.35
C ARG A 234 -27.54 8.58 29.89
N GLU A 235 -28.44 9.41 30.46
CA GLU A 235 -28.43 10.85 30.26
C GLU A 235 -27.12 11.48 30.82
N PRO A 236 -26.52 12.44 30.12
CA PRO A 236 -25.31 13.14 30.58
C PRO A 236 -25.54 13.93 31.85
N ASP A 237 -24.65 13.80 32.85
CA ASP A 237 -24.65 14.58 34.07
C ASP A 237 -24.28 16.07 33.86
N GLY A 238 -23.78 16.41 32.66
CA GLY A 238 -23.38 17.76 32.26
C GLY A 238 -22.57 17.78 30.99
N SER A 239 -22.16 18.94 30.51
CA SER A 239 -21.46 19.14 29.25
C SER A 239 -20.07 18.47 29.19
N TRP A 240 -19.49 18.13 30.31
CA TRP A 240 -18.21 17.39 30.41
C TRP A 240 -18.36 15.88 30.27
N TYR A 241 -19.59 15.34 30.34
CA TYR A 241 -19.86 13.90 30.40
C TYR A 241 -19.52 13.22 29.07
N TYR A 242 -18.97 12.05 29.16
CA TYR A 242 -18.71 11.13 28.03
C TYR A 242 -18.72 9.69 28.55
N GLU A 243 -18.89 8.74 27.64
CA GLU A 243 -18.80 7.31 27.98
C GLU A 243 -17.77 6.62 27.12
N GLN A 244 -17.05 5.67 27.72
CA GLN A 244 -16.31 4.66 26.97
C GLN A 244 -17.25 3.49 26.73
N VAL A 245 -17.69 3.32 25.50
CA VAL A 245 -18.68 2.30 25.09
C VAL A 245 -18.04 1.08 24.47
N ASP A 246 -16.74 1.14 24.13
CA ASP A 246 -15.96 0.05 23.57
C ASP A 246 -14.47 0.22 23.91
N LEU A 247 -13.66 -0.82 23.65
CA LEU A 247 -12.21 -0.74 23.81
C LEU A 247 -11.58 -0.15 22.53
N GLY A 248 -11.32 1.15 22.54
CA GLY A 248 -10.63 1.83 21.44
C GLY A 248 -9.19 2.19 21.77
N TYR A 249 -8.53 2.84 20.79
CA TYR A 249 -7.11 3.14 20.80
C TYR A 249 -6.85 4.64 20.67
N ASN A 250 -5.63 5.07 20.89
CA ASN A 250 -5.20 6.42 20.54
C ASN A 250 -4.52 6.39 19.15
N TYR A 251 -5.32 6.35 18.10
CA TYR A 251 -4.87 6.34 16.71
C TYR A 251 -5.15 7.66 15.99
N ARG A 252 -5.35 8.73 16.74
CA ARG A 252 -5.57 10.06 16.15
C ARG A 252 -4.36 10.55 15.38
N MET A 253 -4.60 11.11 14.20
CA MET A 253 -3.64 11.94 13.47
C MET A 253 -3.59 13.33 14.13
N THR A 254 -2.44 13.98 14.09
CA THR A 254 -2.29 15.38 14.52
C THR A 254 -2.68 16.35 13.41
N ASP A 255 -3.08 17.58 13.76
CA ASP A 255 -3.32 18.65 12.77
C ASP A 255 -2.06 19.03 12.00
N ILE A 256 -0.87 18.86 12.58
CA ILE A 256 0.42 19.05 11.91
C ILE A 256 0.55 18.09 10.73
N GLN A 257 0.29 16.81 10.94
CA GLN A 257 0.30 15.78 9.90
C GLN A 257 -0.80 16.03 8.87
N ALA A 258 -1.99 16.40 9.32
CA ALA A 258 -3.12 16.71 8.43
C ALA A 258 -2.82 17.92 7.55
N GLY A 259 -2.23 18.99 8.09
CA GLY A 259 -1.82 20.17 7.33
C GLY A 259 -0.85 19.85 6.22
N LEU A 260 0.18 19.05 6.53
CA LEU A 260 1.14 18.56 5.52
C LEU A 260 0.42 17.73 4.44
N LEU A 261 -0.42 16.78 4.85
CA LEU A 261 -1.09 15.87 3.92
C LEU A 261 -2.06 16.60 2.99
N ILE A 262 -2.79 17.61 3.48
CA ILE A 262 -3.67 18.43 2.66
C ILE A 262 -2.88 19.13 1.54
N SER A 263 -1.69 19.67 1.86
CA SER A 263 -0.80 20.28 0.87
C SER A 263 -0.31 19.25 -0.15
N GLN A 264 0.12 18.08 0.30
CA GLN A 264 0.57 16.97 -0.55
C GLN A 264 -0.54 16.46 -1.49
N LEU A 265 -1.77 16.32 -1.00
CA LEU A 265 -2.92 15.88 -1.79
C LEU A 265 -3.27 16.86 -2.93
N ASN A 266 -2.95 18.16 -2.81
CA ASN A 266 -3.10 19.12 -3.91
C ASN A 266 -2.18 18.79 -5.09
N LYS A 267 -1.11 18.03 -4.88
CA LYS A 267 -0.11 17.65 -5.88
C LYS A 267 -0.27 16.22 -6.39
N LEU A 268 -1.30 15.50 -5.94
CA LEU A 268 -1.49 14.06 -6.24
C LEU A 268 -1.47 13.77 -7.75
N GLU A 269 -2.22 14.53 -8.55
CA GLU A 269 -2.27 14.32 -10.01
C GLU A 269 -0.94 14.64 -10.70
N LEU A 270 -0.21 15.64 -10.22
CA LEU A 270 1.14 15.95 -10.69
C LEU A 270 2.09 14.78 -10.42
N PHE A 271 2.07 14.23 -9.21
CA PHE A 271 2.90 13.09 -8.83
C PHE A 271 2.53 11.83 -9.62
N LYS A 272 1.24 11.56 -9.79
CA LYS A 272 0.72 10.45 -10.58
C LYS A 272 1.15 10.55 -12.05
N SER A 273 1.03 11.75 -12.66
CA SER A 273 1.43 11.98 -14.05
C SER A 273 2.91 11.69 -14.27
N ARG A 274 3.79 12.23 -13.41
CA ARG A 274 5.24 11.97 -13.52
C ARG A 274 5.61 10.50 -13.33
N ARG A 275 5.00 9.81 -12.38
CA ARG A 275 5.20 8.37 -12.19
C ARG A 275 4.79 7.58 -13.44
N ARG A 276 3.68 7.94 -14.08
CA ARG A 276 3.21 7.34 -15.34
C ARG A 276 4.23 7.52 -16.48
N GLU A 277 4.80 8.73 -16.62
CA GLU A 277 5.85 8.99 -17.61
C GLU A 277 7.06 8.08 -17.40
N ILE A 278 7.54 7.97 -16.16
CA ILE A 278 8.70 7.12 -15.82
C ILE A 278 8.39 5.64 -16.11
N VAL A 279 7.23 5.15 -15.67
CA VAL A 279 6.82 3.75 -15.90
C VAL A 279 6.69 3.44 -17.39
N ASN A 280 6.14 4.37 -18.19
CA ASN A 280 6.03 4.20 -19.62
C ASN A 280 7.42 4.10 -20.30
N LYS A 281 8.41 4.90 -19.85
CA LYS A 281 9.80 4.80 -20.31
C LYS A 281 10.42 3.45 -19.95
N TYR A 282 10.22 2.97 -18.70
CA TYR A 282 10.71 1.66 -18.27
C TYR A 282 10.06 0.53 -19.07
N ASN A 283 8.75 0.54 -19.24
CA ASN A 283 8.03 -0.48 -20.02
C ASN A 283 8.53 -0.51 -21.47
N ALA A 284 8.70 0.64 -22.11
CA ALA A 284 9.24 0.73 -23.48
C ALA A 284 10.68 0.16 -23.58
N ALA A 285 11.51 0.39 -22.55
CA ALA A 285 12.89 -0.07 -22.53
C ALA A 285 13.03 -1.57 -22.21
N PHE A 286 12.11 -2.16 -21.42
CA PHE A 286 12.27 -3.51 -20.87
C PHE A 286 11.40 -4.56 -21.55
N SER A 287 10.27 -4.20 -22.18
CA SER A 287 9.34 -5.17 -22.80
C SER A 287 9.99 -6.03 -23.91
N GLY A 288 11.07 -5.54 -24.52
CA GLY A 288 11.80 -6.28 -25.57
C GLY A 288 13.00 -7.10 -25.08
N ILE A 289 13.26 -7.14 -23.76
CA ILE A 289 14.44 -7.78 -23.17
C ILE A 289 14.05 -9.15 -22.60
N PRO A 290 14.50 -10.30 -23.21
CA PRO A 290 14.10 -11.64 -22.75
C PRO A 290 14.54 -11.99 -21.32
N GLN A 291 15.55 -11.29 -20.80
CA GLN A 291 16.13 -11.50 -19.47
C GLN A 291 15.27 -10.94 -18.34
N VAL A 292 14.27 -10.12 -18.64
CA VAL A 292 13.40 -9.49 -17.65
C VAL A 292 11.94 -9.60 -18.06
N ILE A 293 11.05 -9.52 -17.08
CA ILE A 293 9.59 -9.57 -17.26
C ILE A 293 8.99 -8.33 -16.58
N VAL A 294 8.10 -7.64 -17.29
CA VAL A 294 7.36 -6.48 -16.81
C VAL A 294 6.02 -6.94 -16.26
N GLN A 295 5.56 -6.33 -15.16
CA GLN A 295 4.23 -6.57 -14.59
C GLN A 295 3.14 -6.22 -15.61
N GLU A 296 2.17 -7.11 -15.80
CA GLU A 296 0.99 -6.82 -16.61
C GLU A 296 0.02 -5.92 -15.82
N GLU A 297 -0.57 -4.96 -16.52
CA GLU A 297 -1.62 -4.10 -15.97
C GLU A 297 -2.99 -4.60 -16.39
N ILE A 298 -3.94 -4.62 -15.44
CA ILE A 298 -5.33 -4.87 -15.79
C ILE A 298 -5.88 -3.63 -16.53
N PRO A 299 -6.55 -3.83 -17.68
CA PRO A 299 -7.05 -2.70 -18.50
C PRO A 299 -8.00 -1.77 -17.75
N GLU A 300 -8.69 -2.29 -16.77
CA GLU A 300 -9.67 -1.58 -15.94
C GLU A 300 -9.03 -0.65 -14.91
N SER A 301 -7.71 -0.77 -14.62
CA SER A 301 -7.03 0.01 -13.59
C SER A 301 -6.27 1.20 -14.17
N ASP A 302 -6.69 2.43 -13.83
CA ASP A 302 -5.86 3.62 -13.98
C ASP A 302 -5.00 3.81 -12.73
N THR A 303 -3.84 3.14 -12.74
CA THR A 303 -2.99 2.97 -11.56
C THR A 303 -2.18 4.23 -11.21
N THR A 304 -1.99 4.45 -9.90
CA THR A 304 -1.11 5.50 -9.36
C THR A 304 0.38 5.20 -9.50
N ARG A 305 0.76 3.94 -9.78
CA ARG A 305 2.12 3.48 -10.04
C ARG A 305 3.09 3.82 -8.90
N HIS A 306 2.75 3.30 -7.73
CA HIS A 306 3.56 3.54 -6.52
C HIS A 306 4.94 2.85 -6.59
N LEU A 307 4.99 1.60 -7.08
CA LEU A 307 6.21 0.82 -7.27
C LEU A 307 6.36 0.43 -8.74
N TYR A 308 7.60 0.27 -9.18
CA TYR A 308 7.92 -0.42 -10.41
C TYR A 308 8.65 -1.73 -10.09
N ILE A 309 7.99 -2.84 -10.37
CA ILE A 309 8.53 -4.18 -10.15
C ILE A 309 9.10 -4.70 -11.46
N LEU A 310 10.40 -4.95 -11.48
CA LEU A 310 11.08 -5.70 -12.52
C LEU A 310 11.25 -7.13 -12.02
N ARG A 311 10.84 -8.11 -12.82
CA ARG A 311 11.05 -9.52 -12.54
C ARG A 311 12.17 -10.03 -13.45
N ILE A 312 13.18 -10.66 -12.89
CA ILE A 312 14.21 -11.32 -13.70
C ILE A 312 13.67 -12.64 -14.28
N ASN A 313 14.21 -13.04 -15.43
CA ASN A 313 13.94 -14.35 -16.04
C ASN A 313 15.13 -15.30 -15.83
N PRO A 314 15.09 -16.21 -14.85
CA PRO A 314 16.22 -17.11 -14.55
C PRO A 314 16.57 -18.06 -15.71
N GLU A 315 15.62 -18.32 -16.61
CA GLU A 315 15.88 -19.17 -17.78
C GLU A 315 16.79 -18.48 -18.81
N LYS A 316 16.83 -17.15 -18.81
CA LYS A 316 17.56 -16.29 -19.74
C LYS A 316 18.78 -15.60 -19.14
N LEU A 317 19.03 -15.78 -17.84
CA LEU A 317 20.15 -15.19 -17.12
C LEU A 317 21.03 -16.27 -16.49
N CYS A 318 22.35 -16.07 -16.49
CA CYS A 318 23.30 -16.95 -15.80
C CYS A 318 23.55 -16.53 -14.33
N ILE A 319 22.84 -15.51 -13.86
CA ILE A 319 22.87 -15.02 -12.47
C ILE A 319 21.46 -15.04 -11.86
N ASP A 320 21.39 -15.12 -10.54
CA ASP A 320 20.14 -15.08 -9.78
C ASP A 320 19.69 -13.63 -9.45
N ARG A 321 18.55 -13.50 -8.76
CA ARG A 321 17.99 -12.22 -8.33
C ARG A 321 18.90 -11.47 -7.37
N LYS A 322 19.60 -12.17 -6.47
CA LYS A 322 20.52 -11.57 -5.52
C LYS A 322 21.71 -10.94 -6.25
N GLU A 323 22.31 -11.69 -7.16
CA GLU A 323 23.45 -11.22 -7.96
C GLU A 323 23.05 -10.05 -8.88
N PHE A 324 21.86 -10.09 -9.47
CA PHE A 324 21.32 -8.97 -10.28
C PHE A 324 21.08 -7.71 -9.42
N PHE A 325 20.54 -7.89 -8.22
CA PHE A 325 20.33 -6.81 -7.25
C PHE A 325 21.65 -6.17 -6.79
N GLU A 326 22.65 -6.98 -6.50
CA GLU A 326 24.00 -6.52 -6.13
C GLU A 326 24.67 -5.80 -7.31
N ALA A 327 24.49 -6.29 -8.54
CA ALA A 327 24.99 -5.63 -9.74
C ALA A 327 24.36 -4.23 -9.95
N LEU A 328 23.04 -4.09 -9.75
CA LEU A 328 22.38 -2.76 -9.75
C LEU A 328 22.95 -1.83 -8.66
N GLY A 329 23.20 -2.35 -7.47
CA GLY A 329 23.84 -1.60 -6.38
C GLY A 329 25.25 -1.09 -6.75
N ALA A 330 26.04 -1.90 -7.48
CA ALA A 330 27.35 -1.51 -7.99
C ALA A 330 27.27 -0.42 -9.07
N GLU A 331 26.18 -0.35 -9.82
CA GLU A 331 25.87 0.74 -10.75
C GLU A 331 25.36 2.02 -10.05
N ASN A 332 25.32 2.06 -8.71
CA ASN A 332 24.73 3.09 -7.86
C ASN A 332 23.18 3.22 -7.99
N ILE A 333 22.50 2.17 -8.41
CA ILE A 333 21.04 2.06 -8.43
C ILE A 333 20.60 1.25 -7.20
N CYS A 334 20.11 1.96 -6.17
CA CYS A 334 19.69 1.34 -4.89
C CYS A 334 18.23 0.87 -5.00
N CYS A 335 18.07 -0.40 -5.30
CA CYS A 335 16.78 -1.08 -5.40
C CYS A 335 16.27 -1.58 -4.04
N ASN A 336 15.08 -2.18 -4.04
CA ASN A 336 14.51 -2.91 -2.91
C ASN A 336 13.79 -4.19 -3.42
N VAL A 337 13.23 -4.96 -2.50
CA VAL A 337 12.37 -6.11 -2.82
C VAL A 337 11.06 -5.97 -2.06
N HIS A 338 9.97 -5.77 -2.76
CA HIS A 338 8.62 -5.68 -2.21
C HIS A 338 7.78 -6.83 -2.75
N TYR A 339 7.49 -7.90 -1.97
CA TYR A 339 7.86 -8.12 -0.58
C TYR A 339 8.34 -9.56 -0.37
N ILE A 340 8.98 -9.81 0.79
CA ILE A 340 9.17 -11.18 1.29
C ILE A 340 7.79 -11.73 1.63
N PRO A 341 7.41 -12.95 1.22
CA PRO A 341 6.13 -13.54 1.63
C PRO A 341 5.97 -13.50 3.14
N VAL A 342 4.85 -12.94 3.62
CA VAL A 342 4.67 -12.65 5.06
C VAL A 342 4.88 -13.89 5.93
N TYR A 343 4.42 -15.05 5.49
CA TYR A 343 4.59 -16.29 6.25
C TYR A 343 6.03 -16.84 6.26
N TYR A 344 6.98 -16.24 5.52
CA TYR A 344 8.41 -16.55 5.65
C TYR A 344 9.04 -15.95 6.90
N PHE A 345 8.40 -14.95 7.52
CA PHE A 345 8.94 -14.34 8.73
C PHE A 345 8.93 -15.32 9.91
N PRO A 346 9.98 -15.32 10.75
CA PRO A 346 10.08 -16.24 11.90
C PRO A 346 8.88 -16.19 12.85
N TYR A 347 8.23 -15.03 12.96
CA TYR A 347 7.02 -14.89 13.78
C TYR A 347 5.87 -15.75 13.24
N TYR A 348 5.61 -15.71 11.94
CA TYR A 348 4.57 -16.52 11.29
C TYR A 348 4.90 -18.01 11.32
N GLN A 349 6.17 -18.38 11.17
CA GLN A 349 6.62 -19.78 11.31
C GLN A 349 6.34 -20.33 12.72
N LYS A 350 6.50 -19.51 13.78
CA LYS A 350 6.11 -19.89 15.16
C LYS A 350 4.59 -20.10 15.30
N LEU A 351 3.77 -19.49 14.47
CA LEU A 351 2.33 -19.68 14.42
C LEU A 351 1.93 -20.91 13.57
N GLY A 352 2.90 -21.65 13.02
CA GLY A 352 2.67 -22.88 12.25
C GLY A 352 2.51 -22.67 10.74
N TYR A 353 2.83 -21.48 10.22
CA TYR A 353 2.87 -21.26 8.76
C TYR A 353 4.18 -21.80 8.18
N GLU A 354 4.09 -22.46 7.02
CA GLU A 354 5.22 -23.06 6.33
C GLU A 354 5.35 -22.56 4.90
N LYS A 355 6.50 -22.80 4.28
CA LYS A 355 6.70 -22.58 2.85
C LYS A 355 5.87 -23.55 2.02
N GLY A 356 5.51 -23.15 0.81
CA GLY A 356 4.70 -23.98 -0.11
C GLY A 356 3.22 -23.61 -0.10
N LEU A 357 2.77 -22.65 0.74
CA LEU A 357 1.36 -22.23 0.81
C LEU A 357 0.89 -21.51 -0.46
N CYS A 358 1.74 -20.67 -1.05
CA CYS A 358 1.40 -19.85 -2.22
C CYS A 358 2.54 -19.92 -3.26
N PRO A 359 2.59 -20.98 -4.08
CA PRO A 359 3.72 -21.25 -4.98
C PRO A 359 4.00 -20.13 -6.00
N LYS A 360 2.96 -19.45 -6.51
CA LYS A 360 3.14 -18.33 -7.45
C LYS A 360 3.80 -17.13 -6.75
N ALA A 361 3.35 -16.81 -5.54
CA ALA A 361 3.92 -15.74 -4.72
C ALA A 361 5.38 -16.03 -4.32
N GLU A 362 5.69 -17.28 -3.96
CA GLU A 362 7.04 -17.71 -3.62
C GLU A 362 7.97 -17.59 -4.82
N LYS A 363 7.54 -18.06 -5.99
CA LYS A 363 8.29 -17.89 -7.24
C LYS A 363 8.48 -16.40 -7.59
N LEU A 364 7.44 -15.59 -7.45
CA LEU A 364 7.54 -14.15 -7.68
C LEU A 364 8.61 -13.53 -6.79
N TYR A 365 8.61 -13.84 -5.49
CA TYR A 365 9.59 -13.32 -4.54
C TYR A 365 11.04 -13.63 -4.94
N GLU A 366 11.31 -14.80 -5.49
CA GLU A 366 12.66 -15.19 -5.94
C GLU A 366 13.15 -14.39 -7.14
N GLU A 367 12.26 -13.70 -7.87
CA GLU A 367 12.55 -13.09 -9.14
C GLU A 367 12.41 -11.55 -9.16
N ILE A 368 11.73 -10.93 -8.17
CA ILE A 368 11.40 -9.51 -8.21
C ILE A 368 12.47 -8.58 -7.65
N ILE A 369 12.57 -7.41 -8.27
CA ILE A 369 13.36 -6.25 -7.82
C ILE A 369 12.50 -4.99 -8.00
N SER A 370 12.42 -4.14 -6.99
CA SER A 370 11.75 -2.84 -7.07
C SER A 370 12.75 -1.78 -7.51
N LEU A 371 12.58 -1.26 -8.73
CA LEU A 371 13.41 -0.20 -9.28
C LEU A 371 13.04 1.17 -8.70
N PRO A 372 13.94 2.17 -8.76
CA PRO A 372 13.65 3.53 -8.38
C PRO A 372 12.43 4.10 -9.11
N LEU A 373 11.46 4.64 -8.35
CA LEU A 373 10.29 5.31 -8.89
C LEU A 373 9.74 6.34 -7.90
N TYR A 374 10.02 7.63 -8.14
CA TYR A 374 9.45 8.74 -7.38
C TYR A 374 9.40 10.02 -8.21
N TYR A 375 8.59 10.97 -7.80
CA TYR A 375 8.32 12.20 -8.55
C TYR A 375 9.58 13.00 -8.89
N GLY A 376 10.52 13.13 -7.96
CA GLY A 376 11.73 13.97 -8.09
C GLY A 376 12.82 13.40 -9.02
N MET A 377 12.61 12.23 -9.64
CA MET A 377 13.57 11.68 -10.61
C MET A 377 13.65 12.55 -11.86
N SER A 378 14.86 12.97 -12.21
CA SER A 378 15.14 13.59 -13.51
C SER A 378 15.06 12.56 -14.65
N ASP A 379 14.94 13.01 -15.89
CA ASP A 379 14.99 12.13 -17.05
C ASP A 379 16.31 11.37 -17.12
N ARG A 380 17.43 12.03 -16.75
CA ARG A 380 18.74 11.38 -16.68
C ARG A 380 18.77 10.27 -15.62
N ASP A 381 18.13 10.44 -14.46
CA ASP A 381 18.03 9.38 -13.45
C ASP A 381 17.30 8.16 -14.01
N VAL A 382 16.22 8.39 -14.77
CA VAL A 382 15.45 7.32 -15.43
C VAL A 382 16.30 6.61 -16.47
N ASP A 383 17.03 7.35 -17.32
CA ASP A 383 17.90 6.81 -18.35
C ASP A 383 19.08 6.01 -17.75
N ASP A 384 19.65 6.47 -16.62
CA ASP A 384 20.69 5.74 -15.88
C ASP A 384 20.17 4.38 -15.35
N VAL A 385 18.94 4.34 -14.81
CA VAL A 385 18.31 3.07 -14.37
C VAL A 385 18.09 2.13 -15.54
N ILE A 386 17.57 2.63 -16.68
CA ILE A 386 17.38 1.84 -17.90
C ILE A 386 18.71 1.26 -18.38
N THR A 387 19.73 2.11 -18.48
CA THR A 387 21.07 1.71 -18.93
C THR A 387 21.67 0.63 -18.01
N ALA A 388 21.55 0.77 -16.70
CA ALA A 388 22.05 -0.21 -15.74
C ALA A 388 21.38 -1.57 -15.92
N VAL A 389 20.05 -1.61 -16.01
CA VAL A 389 19.29 -2.86 -16.23
C VAL A 389 19.70 -3.52 -17.56
N GLN A 390 19.76 -2.76 -18.66
CA GLN A 390 20.10 -3.27 -19.98
C GLN A 390 21.54 -3.81 -20.01
N LYS A 391 22.49 -3.10 -19.43
CA LYS A 391 23.90 -3.47 -19.32
C LYS A 391 24.09 -4.79 -18.58
N ILE A 392 23.42 -4.94 -17.40
CA ILE A 392 23.48 -6.16 -16.58
C ILE A 392 22.79 -7.31 -17.32
N ALA A 393 21.59 -7.10 -17.84
CA ALA A 393 20.82 -8.11 -18.57
C ALA A 393 21.59 -8.64 -19.79
N ALA A 394 22.19 -7.77 -20.58
CA ALA A 394 22.98 -8.15 -21.76
C ALA A 394 24.27 -8.90 -21.40
N TYR A 395 24.97 -8.47 -20.35
CA TYR A 395 26.24 -9.08 -19.93
C TYR A 395 26.07 -10.49 -19.36
N TYR A 396 24.99 -10.72 -18.62
CA TYR A 396 24.69 -12.01 -17.97
C TYR A 396 23.64 -12.84 -18.73
N ALA A 397 23.36 -12.52 -19.98
CA ALA A 397 22.49 -13.34 -20.85
C ALA A 397 23.05 -14.75 -21.05
N LYS A 398 22.16 -15.77 -21.02
CA LYS A 398 22.48 -17.16 -21.44
C LYS A 398 22.56 -17.27 -22.95
#